data_5b93619b21172609194f78a1cbbe7bde
#
_entry.id   5b93619b21172609194f78a1cbbe7bde
#
_cell.length_a   1.000
_cell.length_b   1.000
_cell.length_c   1.000
_cell.angle_alpha   90.00
_cell.angle_beta   90.00
_cell.angle_gamma   90.00
#
_symmetry.space_group_name_H-M   'P 1'
#
loop_
_entity.id
_entity.type
_entity.pdbx_description
1 polymer ?
#
loop_
_entity_poly.entity_id
_entity_poly.type
_entity_poly.pdbx_seq_one_letter_code
_entity_poly.pdbx_strand_id
1 'polypeptide(L)'
;MPVVLDTAKVPAARRGDVLRESLAAAAAPMNVQFQCAPEKVSYRVEFWQLGRARLVCSSGFGGMHLMRTPRLVRQHGPELVAVGFQLRGSGFHTQDGHTQNKAPGGLSVLDFTLPFECGLSESAVAGNLIIPADDLGLPPDVIHHAQRALPSSPVYDLVRGHITRLVRDADKITEPRDAAMVGRAVIELTRALVVSARPDDLGGGDLWNQTLEARLASCGAAGQSAPGSGRDRSGSAG
;
A
#
# COMPACT_ATOMS: atom_id res chain seq x y z
N MET A 1 0.23 -0.91 -23.06
CA MET A 1 -0.65 -1.91 -22.40
C MET A 1 -0.09 -2.20 -21.01
N PRO A 2 -0.92 -2.36 -19.98
CA PRO A 2 -0.43 -2.71 -18.67
C PRO A 2 0.22 -4.09 -18.67
N VAL A 3 1.22 -4.26 -17.82
CA VAL A 3 1.65 -5.60 -17.40
C VAL A 3 0.69 -6.04 -16.31
N VAL A 4 0.05 -7.19 -16.48
CA VAL A 4 -0.98 -7.69 -15.55
C VAL A 4 -0.51 -8.99 -14.95
N LEU A 5 -0.41 -9.00 -13.61
CA LEU A 5 -0.36 -10.24 -12.84
C LEU A 5 -1.79 -10.57 -12.38
N ASP A 6 -2.27 -11.75 -12.72
CA ASP A 6 -3.53 -12.28 -12.22
C ASP A 6 -3.26 -13.63 -11.53
N THR A 7 -3.29 -13.64 -10.20
CA THR A 7 -2.98 -14.86 -9.43
C THR A 7 -4.04 -15.95 -9.61
N ALA A 8 -5.24 -15.64 -10.12
CA ALA A 8 -6.23 -16.66 -10.46
C ALA A 8 -5.74 -17.60 -11.58
N LYS A 9 -4.82 -17.13 -12.43
CA LYS A 9 -4.18 -17.89 -13.51
C LYS A 9 -2.95 -18.67 -13.03
N VAL A 10 -2.59 -18.54 -11.76
CA VAL A 10 -1.42 -19.19 -11.14
C VAL A 10 -1.90 -20.38 -10.30
N PRO A 11 -1.21 -21.54 -10.32
CA PRO A 11 -1.50 -22.65 -9.42
C PRO A 11 -1.56 -22.19 -7.96
N ALA A 12 -2.55 -22.64 -7.21
CA ALA A 12 -2.86 -22.16 -5.86
C ALA A 12 -1.64 -22.15 -4.93
N ALA A 13 -0.84 -23.22 -4.94
CA ALA A 13 0.38 -23.34 -4.14
C ALA A 13 1.47 -22.27 -4.45
N ARG A 14 1.41 -21.62 -5.61
CA ARG A 14 2.41 -20.64 -6.04
C ARG A 14 1.93 -19.18 -5.99
N ARG A 15 0.66 -18.94 -5.72
CA ARG A 15 0.06 -17.59 -5.78
C ARG A 15 0.77 -16.60 -4.89
N GLY A 16 1.04 -16.99 -3.65
CA GLY A 16 1.72 -16.15 -2.68
C GLY A 16 3.14 -15.76 -3.13
N ASP A 17 3.90 -16.71 -3.67
CA ASP A 17 5.29 -16.48 -4.10
C ASP A 17 5.34 -15.55 -5.31
N VAL A 18 4.53 -15.84 -6.34
CA VAL A 18 4.46 -15.02 -7.55
C VAL A 18 4.04 -13.59 -7.22
N LEU A 19 3.10 -13.41 -6.27
CA LEU A 19 2.71 -12.06 -5.84
C LEU A 19 3.85 -11.33 -5.12
N ARG A 20 4.60 -12.01 -4.22
CA ARG A 20 5.78 -11.44 -3.55
C ARG A 20 6.84 -11.00 -4.55
N GLU A 21 7.18 -11.87 -5.51
CA GLU A 21 8.16 -11.58 -6.56
C GLU A 21 7.74 -10.39 -7.41
N SER A 22 6.47 -10.32 -7.80
CA SER A 22 5.93 -9.23 -8.63
C SER A 22 5.92 -7.88 -7.89
N LEU A 23 5.55 -7.85 -6.62
CA LEU A 23 5.57 -6.64 -5.81
C LEU A 23 7.01 -6.14 -5.57
N ALA A 24 7.96 -7.05 -5.33
CA ALA A 24 9.37 -6.71 -5.20
C ALA A 24 9.95 -6.13 -6.50
N ALA A 25 9.59 -6.70 -7.64
CA ALA A 25 10.03 -6.21 -8.96
C ALA A 25 9.38 -4.85 -9.33
N ALA A 26 8.16 -4.61 -8.83
CA ALA A 26 7.45 -3.36 -9.11
C ALA A 26 8.06 -2.14 -8.42
N ALA A 27 8.59 -2.30 -7.21
CA ALA A 27 9.11 -1.21 -6.40
C ALA A 27 10.47 -1.54 -5.78
N ALA A 28 10.47 -2.35 -4.72
CA ALA A 28 11.67 -2.73 -3.99
C ALA A 28 11.42 -4.03 -3.20
N PRO A 29 12.46 -4.76 -2.80
CA PRO A 29 12.31 -5.93 -1.94
C PRO A 29 11.61 -5.59 -0.63
N MET A 30 10.59 -6.39 -0.28
CA MET A 30 9.83 -6.29 0.96
C MET A 30 9.32 -7.66 1.40
N ASN A 31 9.10 -7.82 2.69
CA ASN A 31 8.42 -8.99 3.23
C ASN A 31 6.92 -8.82 3.03
N VAL A 32 6.26 -9.88 2.57
CA VAL A 32 4.81 -9.89 2.35
C VAL A 32 4.20 -11.02 3.16
N GLN A 33 3.29 -10.68 4.06
CA GLN A 33 2.46 -11.62 4.81
C GLN A 33 1.01 -11.48 4.37
N PHE A 34 0.31 -12.61 4.25
CA PHE A 34 -1.12 -12.63 3.91
C PHE A 34 -1.93 -12.93 5.16
N GLN A 35 -3.14 -12.36 5.23
CA GLN A 35 -4.08 -12.60 6.34
C GLN A 35 -4.90 -13.88 6.14
N CYS A 36 -4.69 -14.59 5.04
CA CYS A 36 -5.29 -15.89 4.76
C CYS A 36 -4.23 -16.88 4.29
N ALA A 37 -4.61 -18.16 4.17
CA ALA A 37 -3.73 -19.17 3.61
C ALA A 37 -3.30 -18.78 2.19
N PRO A 38 -2.01 -18.97 1.82
CA PRO A 38 -1.46 -18.52 0.53
C PRO A 38 -2.24 -19.03 -0.69
N GLU A 39 -2.88 -20.19 -0.59
CA GLU A 39 -3.70 -20.80 -1.63
C GLU A 39 -5.01 -20.07 -1.87
N LYS A 40 -5.49 -19.33 -0.85
CA LYS A 40 -6.72 -18.51 -0.93
C LYS A 40 -6.47 -17.10 -1.43
N VAL A 41 -5.20 -16.71 -1.55
CA VAL A 41 -4.81 -15.41 -2.07
C VAL A 41 -5.30 -15.26 -3.50
N SER A 42 -5.99 -14.16 -3.80
CA SER A 42 -6.47 -13.83 -5.13
C SER A 42 -6.26 -12.34 -5.37
N TYR A 43 -5.25 -12.02 -6.17
CA TYR A 43 -4.92 -10.63 -6.52
C TYR A 43 -4.76 -10.47 -8.02
N ARG A 44 -5.22 -9.32 -8.51
CA ARG A 44 -4.90 -8.75 -9.81
C ARG A 44 -4.05 -7.52 -9.55
N VAL A 45 -2.84 -7.48 -10.09
CA VAL A 45 -1.93 -6.34 -10.01
C VAL A 45 -1.63 -5.85 -11.40
N GLU A 46 -1.82 -4.56 -11.63
CA GLU A 46 -1.67 -3.90 -12.91
C GLU A 46 -0.57 -2.84 -12.80
N PHE A 47 0.27 -2.78 -13.83
CA PHE A 47 1.43 -1.90 -13.89
C PHE A 47 1.42 -1.10 -15.18
N TRP A 48 1.50 0.22 -15.06
CA TRP A 48 1.64 1.12 -16.21
C TRP A 48 2.92 1.93 -16.06
N GLN A 49 3.78 1.86 -17.08
CA GLN A 49 4.96 2.71 -17.13
C GLN A 49 4.58 4.06 -17.74
N LEU A 50 4.73 5.14 -17.00
CA LEU A 50 4.41 6.51 -17.35
C LEU A 50 5.72 7.32 -17.44
N GLY A 51 6.48 7.09 -18.51
CA GLY A 51 7.82 7.65 -18.61
C GLY A 51 8.71 7.15 -17.47
N ARG A 52 9.15 8.03 -16.57
CA ARG A 52 9.95 7.67 -15.40
C ARG A 52 9.11 7.30 -14.17
N ALA A 53 7.86 7.72 -14.12
CA ALA A 53 6.93 7.29 -13.09
C ALA A 53 6.30 5.93 -13.43
N ARG A 54 5.87 5.21 -12.40
CA ARG A 54 5.14 3.94 -12.54
C ARG A 54 3.86 3.98 -11.71
N LEU A 55 2.75 3.66 -12.33
CA LEU A 55 1.48 3.44 -11.66
C LEU A 55 1.32 1.95 -11.39
N VAL A 56 1.00 1.59 -10.17
CA VAL A 56 0.69 0.22 -9.74
C VAL A 56 -0.67 0.23 -9.08
N CYS A 57 -1.56 -0.65 -9.49
CA CYS A 57 -2.86 -0.84 -8.84
C CYS A 57 -3.04 -2.31 -8.51
N SER A 58 -3.43 -2.61 -7.29
CA SER A 58 -3.74 -3.96 -6.82
C SER A 58 -5.18 -4.04 -6.35
N SER A 59 -5.86 -5.09 -6.77
CA SER A 59 -7.20 -5.43 -6.33
C SER A 59 -7.26 -6.92 -6.03
N GLY A 60 -7.91 -7.32 -4.93
CA GLY A 60 -7.96 -8.73 -4.63
C GLY A 60 -8.50 -9.05 -3.26
N PHE A 61 -8.32 -10.32 -2.90
CA PHE A 61 -8.77 -10.91 -1.65
C PHE A 61 -7.60 -11.55 -0.90
N GLY A 62 -7.64 -11.47 0.44
CA GLY A 62 -6.69 -12.16 1.31
C GLY A 62 -5.96 -11.25 2.28
N GLY A 63 -6.16 -9.95 2.19
CA GLY A 63 -5.44 -8.97 3.02
C GLY A 63 -3.93 -9.15 2.93
N MET A 64 -3.16 -8.10 3.04
CA MET A 64 -1.71 -8.25 3.09
C MET A 64 -1.06 -7.22 4.00
N HIS A 65 0.05 -7.65 4.59
CA HIS A 65 0.96 -6.83 5.36
C HIS A 65 2.32 -6.83 4.67
N LEU A 66 2.79 -5.66 4.33
CA LEU A 66 4.03 -5.41 3.61
C LEU A 66 5.01 -4.74 4.56
N MET A 67 6.22 -5.26 4.67
CA MET A 67 7.25 -4.72 5.55
C MET A 67 8.56 -4.54 4.79
N ARG A 68 9.08 -3.34 4.78
CA ARG A 68 10.44 -3.06 4.36
C ARG A 68 11.31 -2.81 5.59
N THR A 69 12.06 -3.82 5.97
CA THR A 69 12.90 -3.78 7.17
C THR A 69 14.19 -2.98 6.96
N PRO A 70 14.88 -2.52 8.03
CA PRO A 70 16.19 -1.88 7.91
C PRO A 70 17.22 -2.73 7.15
N ARG A 71 17.12 -4.06 7.26
CA ARG A 71 17.98 -4.99 6.51
C ARG A 71 17.73 -4.90 5.00
N LEU A 72 16.46 -4.88 4.58
CA LEU A 72 16.08 -4.77 3.17
C LEU A 72 16.42 -3.41 2.57
N VAL A 73 16.33 -2.34 3.37
CA VAL A 73 16.80 -1.01 2.96
C VAL A 73 18.30 -1.01 2.67
N ARG A 74 19.12 -1.60 3.56
CA ARG A 74 20.59 -1.69 3.37
C ARG A 74 21.02 -2.56 2.19
N GLN A 75 20.18 -3.43 1.67
CA GLN A 75 20.48 -4.28 0.50
C GLN A 75 20.48 -3.49 -0.82
N HIS A 76 20.40 -2.19 -0.78
CA HIS A 76 20.37 -1.26 -1.92
C HIS A 76 19.20 -1.57 -2.87
N GLY A 77 18.22 -0.72 -2.82
CA GLY A 77 17.13 -0.64 -3.80
C GLY A 77 17.17 0.73 -4.48
N PRO A 78 16.40 0.92 -5.52
CA PRO A 78 16.23 2.22 -6.12
C PRO A 78 15.67 3.21 -5.08
N GLU A 79 16.19 4.45 -5.11
CA GLU A 79 15.66 5.53 -4.30
C GLU A 79 14.33 5.98 -4.90
N LEU A 80 13.26 5.59 -4.26
CA LEU A 80 11.90 5.79 -4.74
C LEU A 80 11.06 6.51 -3.68
N VAL A 81 10.17 7.35 -4.16
CA VAL A 81 9.07 7.91 -3.38
C VAL A 81 7.76 7.43 -4.00
N ALA A 82 6.80 7.06 -3.19
CA ALA A 82 5.50 6.65 -3.67
C ALA A 82 4.37 7.50 -3.09
N VAL A 83 3.43 7.88 -3.95
CA VAL A 83 2.11 8.36 -3.51
C VAL A 83 1.17 7.18 -3.50
N GLY A 84 0.89 6.68 -2.30
CA GLY A 84 -0.09 5.62 -2.09
C GLY A 84 -1.51 6.16 -2.17
N PHE A 85 -2.42 5.38 -2.74
CA PHE A 85 -3.84 5.72 -2.83
C PHE A 85 -4.71 4.52 -2.46
N GLN A 86 -5.87 4.80 -1.87
CA GLN A 86 -6.87 3.82 -1.51
C GLN A 86 -8.15 4.08 -2.31
N LEU A 87 -8.63 3.10 -3.09
CA LEU A 87 -9.86 3.22 -3.88
C LEU A 87 -11.04 2.52 -3.20
N ARG A 88 -10.78 1.38 -2.54
CA ARG A 88 -11.78 0.60 -1.82
C ARG A 88 -11.16 -0.14 -0.64
N GLY A 89 -11.97 -0.41 0.39
CA GLY A 89 -11.50 -1.02 1.63
C GLY A 89 -10.68 -0.05 2.46
N SER A 90 -9.92 -0.55 3.40
CA SER A 90 -9.04 0.23 4.27
C SER A 90 -7.61 -0.26 4.20
N GLY A 91 -6.70 0.56 4.63
CA GLY A 91 -5.30 0.22 4.78
C GLY A 91 -4.63 1.14 5.79
N PHE A 92 -3.39 0.86 6.08
CA PHE A 92 -2.54 1.75 6.85
C PHE A 92 -1.12 1.75 6.28
N HIS A 93 -0.35 2.74 6.66
CA HIS A 93 1.10 2.66 6.57
C HIS A 93 1.73 3.28 7.82
N THR A 94 2.89 2.73 8.20
CA THR A 94 3.70 3.22 9.31
C THR A 94 5.10 3.47 8.80
N GLN A 95 5.62 4.67 8.98
CA GLN A 95 6.98 5.04 8.66
C GLN A 95 7.46 6.08 9.67
N ASP A 96 8.71 5.99 10.12
CA ASP A 96 9.32 6.92 11.09
C ASP A 96 8.45 7.14 12.35
N GLY A 97 7.89 6.06 12.90
CA GLY A 97 7.03 6.08 14.08
C GLY A 97 5.65 6.71 13.88
N HIS A 98 5.33 7.18 12.66
CA HIS A 98 4.02 7.73 12.33
C HIS A 98 3.17 6.72 11.58
N THR A 99 1.96 6.47 12.10
CA THR A 99 0.97 5.60 11.44
C THR A 99 -0.15 6.43 10.85
N GLN A 100 -0.41 6.23 9.57
CA GLN A 100 -1.54 6.83 8.86
C GLN A 100 -2.51 5.75 8.40
N ASN A 101 -3.76 5.83 8.86
CA ASN A 101 -4.84 5.00 8.38
C ASN A 101 -5.41 5.56 7.07
N LYS A 102 -5.68 4.68 6.12
CA LYS A 102 -6.19 5.04 4.79
C LYS A 102 -7.61 4.54 4.60
N ALA A 103 -8.53 5.46 4.42
CA ALA A 103 -9.88 5.20 3.95
C ALA A 103 -9.95 5.36 2.41
N PRO A 104 -11.03 4.93 1.75
CA PRO A 104 -11.24 5.21 0.32
C PRO A 104 -11.12 6.72 0.02
N GLY A 105 -10.35 7.03 -1.02
CA GLY A 105 -9.98 8.38 -1.40
C GLY A 105 -8.76 8.95 -0.66
N GLY A 106 -8.22 8.25 0.35
CA GLY A 106 -7.01 8.69 1.06
C GLY A 106 -5.75 8.57 0.22
N LEU A 107 -4.89 9.58 0.32
CA LEU A 107 -3.53 9.57 -0.21
C LEU A 107 -2.52 9.48 0.95
N SER A 108 -1.35 8.94 0.64
CA SER A 108 -0.21 8.90 1.56
C SER A 108 1.09 9.06 0.78
N VAL A 109 2.16 9.48 1.44
CA VAL A 109 3.50 9.50 0.86
C VAL A 109 4.37 8.49 1.60
N LEU A 110 5.18 7.75 0.85
CA LEU A 110 6.10 6.74 1.35
C LEU A 110 7.49 6.97 0.76
N ASP A 111 8.50 6.99 1.61
CA ASP A 111 9.91 7.01 1.20
C ASP A 111 10.48 5.58 1.29
N PHE A 112 10.85 5.01 0.13
CA PHE A 112 11.41 3.65 0.06
C PHE A 112 12.86 3.57 0.52
N THR A 113 13.52 4.68 0.77
CA THR A 113 14.87 4.70 1.36
C THR A 113 14.86 4.42 2.86
N LEU A 114 13.68 4.43 3.50
CA LEU A 114 13.49 4.15 4.92
C LEU A 114 12.68 2.86 5.15
N PRO A 115 12.80 2.27 6.33
CA PRO A 115 11.90 1.18 6.75
C PRO A 115 10.46 1.65 6.82
N PHE A 116 9.53 0.75 6.47
CA PHE A 116 8.09 1.02 6.58
C PHE A 116 7.28 -0.26 6.72
N GLU A 117 6.05 -0.11 7.16
CA GLU A 117 5.02 -1.13 7.16
C GLU A 117 3.75 -0.61 6.49
N CYS A 118 3.09 -1.46 5.72
CA CYS A 118 1.81 -1.17 5.08
C CYS A 118 0.86 -2.35 5.24
N GLY A 119 -0.40 -2.08 5.50
CA GLY A 119 -1.45 -3.09 5.55
C GLY A 119 -2.60 -2.76 4.61
N LEU A 120 -3.19 -3.79 4.03
CA LEU A 120 -4.40 -3.71 3.23
C LEU A 120 -5.45 -4.67 3.79
N SER A 121 -6.69 -4.21 3.92
CA SER A 121 -7.81 -5.05 4.32
C SER A 121 -8.13 -6.12 3.27
N GLU A 122 -8.93 -7.09 3.65
CA GLU A 122 -9.19 -8.34 2.91
C GLU A 122 -9.64 -8.13 1.46
N SER A 123 -10.41 -7.10 1.17
CA SER A 123 -10.96 -6.82 -0.18
C SER A 123 -10.59 -5.41 -0.66
N ALA A 124 -9.38 -4.98 -0.35
CA ALA A 124 -8.93 -3.66 -0.72
C ALA A 124 -8.65 -3.52 -2.23
N VAL A 125 -8.86 -2.29 -2.74
CA VAL A 125 -8.32 -1.82 -4.01
C VAL A 125 -7.45 -0.61 -3.69
N ALA A 126 -6.17 -0.75 -3.93
CA ALA A 126 -5.18 0.26 -3.57
C ALA A 126 -4.02 0.24 -4.55
N GLY A 127 -3.21 1.27 -4.54
CA GLY A 127 -2.02 1.30 -5.38
C GLY A 127 -1.06 2.41 -4.99
N ASN A 128 -0.05 2.54 -5.84
CA ASN A 128 1.01 3.51 -5.67
C ASN A 128 1.37 4.13 -7.03
N LEU A 129 1.59 5.42 -7.00
CA LEU A 129 2.33 6.13 -8.01
C LEU A 129 3.77 6.22 -7.53
N ILE A 130 4.67 5.49 -8.19
CA ILE A 130 6.06 5.33 -7.80
C ILE A 130 6.92 6.24 -8.68
N ILE A 131 7.75 7.06 -8.05
CA ILE A 131 8.59 8.09 -8.69
C ILE A 131 10.03 7.91 -8.18
N PRO A 132 11.05 7.92 -9.04
CA PRO A 132 12.42 8.05 -8.61
C PRO A 132 12.62 9.33 -7.77
N ALA A 133 13.33 9.25 -6.66
CA ALA A 133 13.53 10.37 -5.76
C ALA A 133 14.21 11.56 -6.45
N ASP A 134 15.17 11.28 -7.35
CA ASP A 134 15.86 12.29 -8.16
C ASP A 134 14.90 13.07 -9.07
N ASP A 135 13.91 12.39 -9.64
CA ASP A 135 12.92 13.07 -10.49
C ASP A 135 11.94 13.93 -9.69
N LEU A 136 11.66 13.54 -8.45
CA LEU A 136 10.89 14.37 -7.53
C LEU A 136 11.71 15.59 -7.09
N GLY A 137 13.02 15.44 -6.90
CA GLY A 137 13.97 16.51 -6.63
C GLY A 137 13.69 17.27 -5.33
N LEU A 138 13.17 16.58 -4.32
CA LEU A 138 12.85 17.17 -3.01
C LEU A 138 13.78 16.62 -1.92
N PRO A 139 14.17 17.46 -0.96
CA PRO A 139 14.92 17.02 0.21
C PRO A 139 14.11 15.98 1.03
N PRO A 140 14.78 14.99 1.65
CA PRO A 140 14.11 13.95 2.44
C PRO A 140 13.25 14.51 3.58
N ASP A 141 13.69 15.57 4.25
CA ASP A 141 12.95 16.22 5.34
C ASP A 141 11.61 16.81 4.87
N VAL A 142 11.55 17.36 3.65
CA VAL A 142 10.30 17.85 3.03
C VAL A 142 9.33 16.70 2.77
N ILE A 143 9.85 15.56 2.29
CA ILE A 143 9.05 14.35 2.05
C ILE A 143 8.51 13.79 3.37
N HIS A 144 9.36 13.69 4.41
CA HIS A 144 8.95 13.20 5.73
C HIS A 144 7.94 14.12 6.42
N HIS A 145 8.09 15.43 6.22
CA HIS A 145 7.12 16.39 6.70
C HIS A 145 5.75 16.19 6.06
N ALA A 146 5.73 16.03 4.73
CA ALA A 146 4.50 15.79 3.98
C ALA A 146 3.78 14.49 4.39
N GLN A 147 4.49 13.47 4.85
CA GLN A 147 3.87 12.22 5.35
C GLN A 147 2.86 12.48 6.47
N ARG A 148 3.09 13.49 7.30
CA ARG A 148 2.26 13.84 8.45
C ARG A 148 1.18 14.87 8.12
N ALA A 149 1.40 15.69 7.11
CA ALA A 149 0.59 16.85 6.81
C ALA A 149 -0.08 16.82 5.43
N LEU A 150 -0.04 15.69 4.73
CA LEU A 150 -0.48 15.59 3.34
C LEU A 150 -1.91 16.13 3.09
N PRO A 151 -2.90 15.84 3.94
CA PRO A 151 -4.27 16.36 3.75
C PRO A 151 -4.40 17.87 3.86
N SER A 152 -3.44 18.57 4.48
CA SER A 152 -3.46 20.03 4.60
C SER A 152 -2.98 20.75 3.33
N SER A 153 -2.47 20.01 2.35
CA SER A 153 -2.08 20.61 1.07
C SER A 153 -3.28 21.15 0.32
N PRO A 154 -3.25 22.41 -0.16
CA PRO A 154 -4.34 23.01 -0.94
C PRO A 154 -4.60 22.31 -2.26
N VAL A 155 -3.64 21.50 -2.74
CA VAL A 155 -3.80 20.70 -3.98
C VAL A 155 -4.15 19.24 -3.72
N TYR A 156 -4.40 18.83 -2.45
CA TYR A 156 -4.69 17.45 -2.09
C TYR A 156 -5.83 16.85 -2.89
N ASP A 157 -6.98 17.51 -2.95
CA ASP A 157 -8.16 17.03 -3.65
C ASP A 157 -7.96 17.01 -5.18
N LEU A 158 -7.21 17.97 -5.72
CA LEU A 158 -6.83 17.99 -7.13
C LEU A 158 -6.00 16.74 -7.49
N VAL A 159 -4.96 16.46 -6.71
CA VAL A 159 -4.07 15.30 -6.95
C VAL A 159 -4.82 13.99 -6.73
N ARG A 160 -5.64 13.90 -5.70
CA ARG A 160 -6.51 12.76 -5.43
C ARG A 160 -7.44 12.47 -6.62
N GLY A 161 -8.12 13.49 -7.13
CA GLY A 161 -9.00 13.38 -8.29
C GLY A 161 -8.24 12.98 -9.56
N HIS A 162 -7.04 13.54 -9.75
CA HIS A 162 -6.17 13.20 -10.88
C HIS A 162 -5.73 11.73 -10.84
N ILE A 163 -5.23 11.24 -9.70
CA ILE A 163 -4.79 9.83 -9.55
C ILE A 163 -5.98 8.88 -9.76
N THR A 164 -7.15 9.17 -9.19
CA THR A 164 -8.35 8.35 -9.37
C THR A 164 -8.74 8.25 -10.84
N ARG A 165 -8.67 9.35 -11.57
CA ARG A 165 -8.95 9.37 -13.01
C ARG A 165 -7.87 8.66 -13.82
N LEU A 166 -6.61 8.86 -13.45
CA LEU A 166 -5.48 8.21 -14.10
C LEU A 166 -5.59 6.68 -14.02
N VAL A 167 -5.88 6.11 -12.84
CA VAL A 167 -6.08 4.66 -12.68
C VAL A 167 -7.17 4.13 -13.60
N ARG A 168 -8.29 4.85 -13.71
CA ARG A 168 -9.41 4.44 -14.57
C ARG A 168 -9.11 4.52 -16.05
N ASP A 169 -8.30 5.50 -16.46
CA ASP A 169 -8.07 5.81 -17.87
C ASP A 169 -6.67 5.38 -18.36
N ALA A 170 -5.83 4.78 -17.50
CA ALA A 170 -4.44 4.42 -17.79
C ALA A 170 -4.29 3.50 -19.02
N ASP A 171 -5.24 2.60 -19.24
CA ASP A 171 -5.24 1.69 -20.41
C ASP A 171 -5.39 2.41 -21.75
N LYS A 172 -5.90 3.65 -21.75
CA LYS A 172 -6.04 4.48 -22.94
C LYS A 172 -4.71 5.14 -23.36
N ILE A 173 -3.71 5.16 -22.47
CA ILE A 173 -2.39 5.72 -22.69
C ILE A 173 -1.51 4.63 -23.34
N THR A 174 -1.59 4.52 -24.64
CA THR A 174 -0.91 3.44 -25.39
C THR A 174 0.42 3.87 -25.98
N GLU A 175 0.55 5.15 -26.32
CA GLU A 175 1.75 5.69 -26.96
C GLU A 175 2.84 6.04 -25.92
N PRO A 176 4.09 5.61 -26.13
CA PRO A 176 5.20 5.91 -25.21
C PRO A 176 5.40 7.42 -24.97
N ARG A 177 5.17 8.24 -26.00
CA ARG A 177 5.27 9.70 -25.91
C ARG A 177 4.23 10.26 -24.95
N ASP A 178 2.98 9.82 -25.06
CA ASP A 178 1.88 10.28 -24.21
C ASP A 178 2.08 9.81 -22.77
N ALA A 179 2.51 8.56 -22.59
CA ALA A 179 2.89 8.02 -21.28
C ALA A 179 3.99 8.85 -20.61
N ALA A 180 5.02 9.26 -21.37
CA ALA A 180 6.08 10.12 -20.83
C ALA A 180 5.59 11.53 -20.48
N MET A 181 4.65 12.09 -21.25
CA MET A 181 4.05 13.40 -20.97
C MET A 181 3.19 13.34 -19.70
N VAL A 182 2.35 12.32 -19.57
CA VAL A 182 1.53 12.09 -18.37
C VAL A 182 2.43 11.87 -17.16
N GLY A 183 3.49 11.08 -17.28
CA GLY A 183 4.44 10.84 -16.20
C GLY A 183 5.09 12.14 -15.67
N ARG A 184 5.51 13.04 -16.56
CA ARG A 184 6.04 14.35 -16.15
C ARG A 184 5.00 15.18 -15.41
N ALA A 185 3.77 15.24 -15.92
CA ALA A 185 2.68 15.98 -15.27
C ALA A 185 2.39 15.43 -13.86
N VAL A 186 2.39 14.11 -13.72
CA VAL A 186 2.17 13.44 -12.43
C VAL A 186 3.29 13.74 -11.44
N ILE A 187 4.55 13.76 -11.88
CA ILE A 187 5.70 14.13 -11.03
C ILE A 187 5.55 15.57 -10.52
N GLU A 188 5.19 16.52 -11.39
CA GLU A 188 4.99 17.91 -10.99
C GLU A 188 3.81 18.09 -10.01
N LEU A 189 2.70 17.39 -10.24
CA LEU A 189 1.56 17.40 -9.31
C LEU A 189 1.94 16.80 -7.95
N THR A 190 2.74 15.73 -7.94
CA THR A 190 3.25 15.13 -6.71
C THR A 190 4.18 16.08 -5.97
N ARG A 191 5.08 16.77 -6.70
CA ARG A 191 5.96 17.79 -6.11
C ARG A 191 5.15 18.91 -5.46
N ALA A 192 4.15 19.43 -6.18
CA ALA A 192 3.25 20.46 -5.63
C ALA A 192 2.51 19.99 -4.39
N LEU A 193 2.01 18.75 -4.37
CA LEU A 193 1.33 18.14 -3.23
C LEU A 193 2.25 18.08 -2.00
N VAL A 194 3.47 17.58 -2.18
CA VAL A 194 4.44 17.38 -1.09
C VAL A 194 4.93 18.72 -0.53
N VAL A 195 5.32 19.66 -1.40
CA VAL A 195 5.87 20.97 -0.98
C VAL A 195 4.82 21.84 -0.28
N SER A 196 3.56 21.75 -0.69
CA SER A 196 2.49 22.57 -0.12
C SER A 196 1.82 21.97 1.12
N ALA A 197 2.14 20.73 1.50
CA ALA A 197 1.65 20.13 2.73
C ALA A 197 2.24 20.86 3.94
N ARG A 198 1.37 21.34 4.84
CA ARG A 198 1.75 22.05 6.06
C ARG A 198 1.17 21.30 7.26
N PRO A 199 1.86 21.27 8.42
CA PRO A 199 1.27 20.67 9.62
C PRO A 199 0.02 21.46 10.00
N ASP A 200 -1.06 20.75 10.28
CA ASP A 200 -2.16 21.34 11.02
C ASP A 200 -1.71 21.51 12.47
N ASP A 201 -1.65 22.72 12.97
CA ASP A 201 -1.47 23.03 14.40
C ASP A 201 -2.68 22.58 15.26
N LEU A 202 -3.59 21.78 14.70
CA LEU A 202 -4.83 21.36 15.34
C LEU A 202 -4.86 19.85 15.56
N GLY A 203 -4.73 19.46 16.83
CA GLY A 203 -4.89 18.11 17.31
C GLY A 203 -6.28 17.51 16.99
N GLY A 204 -6.36 16.64 16.02
CA GLY A 204 -7.58 15.91 15.64
C GLY A 204 -7.37 14.42 15.34
N GLY A 205 -6.13 13.90 15.42
CA GLY A 205 -5.79 12.56 14.97
C GLY A 205 -6.02 11.40 15.96
N ASP A 206 -6.17 11.65 17.25
CA ASP A 206 -6.07 10.59 18.27
C ASP A 206 -7.33 9.73 18.44
N LEU A 207 -8.50 10.24 18.12
CA LEU A 207 -9.75 9.49 18.33
C LEU A 207 -9.99 8.32 17.37
N TRP A 208 -9.42 8.37 16.16
CA TRP A 208 -9.55 7.28 15.16
C TRP A 208 -8.54 6.16 15.36
N ASN A 209 -7.33 6.47 15.86
CA ASN A 209 -6.30 5.46 16.14
C ASN A 209 -6.74 4.47 17.22
N GLN A 210 -7.39 4.95 18.29
CA GLN A 210 -7.87 4.10 19.39
C GLN A 210 -8.97 3.11 18.95
N THR A 211 -9.82 3.51 17.99
CA THR A 211 -10.92 2.66 17.54
C THR A 211 -10.46 1.52 16.62
N LEU A 212 -9.40 1.72 15.84
CA LEU A 212 -8.88 0.68 14.95
C LEU A 212 -7.98 -0.32 15.67
N GLU A 213 -7.16 0.13 16.61
CA GLU A 213 -6.37 -0.75 17.49
C GLU A 213 -7.29 -1.70 18.30
N ALA A 214 -8.40 -1.16 18.81
CA ALA A 214 -9.42 -1.96 19.51
C ALA A 214 -10.08 -3.00 18.58
N ARG A 215 -10.29 -2.69 17.30
CA ARG A 215 -10.87 -3.63 16.33
C ARG A 215 -9.88 -4.70 15.86
N LEU A 216 -8.60 -4.35 15.68
CA LEU A 216 -7.55 -5.33 15.34
C LEU A 216 -7.27 -6.28 16.48
N ALA A 217 -7.28 -5.79 17.74
CA ALA A 217 -7.14 -6.60 18.93
C ALA A 217 -8.32 -7.58 19.10
N SER A 218 -9.55 -7.18 18.79
CA SER A 218 -10.73 -8.04 18.86
C SER A 218 -10.76 -9.15 17.81
N CYS A 219 -10.22 -8.91 16.60
CA CYS A 219 -10.07 -9.96 15.58
C CYS A 219 -8.99 -10.99 15.93
N GLY A 220 -7.92 -10.58 16.63
CA GLY A 220 -6.87 -11.49 17.10
C GLY A 220 -7.33 -12.41 18.24
N ALA A 221 -8.23 -11.94 19.10
CA ALA A 221 -8.76 -12.70 20.23
C ALA A 221 -9.80 -13.77 19.85
N ALA A 222 -10.51 -13.59 18.75
CA ALA A 222 -11.53 -14.54 18.29
C ALA A 222 -10.95 -15.85 17.69
N GLY A 223 -9.64 -15.89 17.42
CA GLY A 223 -8.96 -17.06 16.84
C GLY A 223 -8.43 -18.08 17.86
N GLN A 224 -8.52 -17.83 19.16
CA GLN A 224 -7.87 -18.69 20.19
C GLN A 224 -8.82 -19.48 21.09
N SER A 225 -10.12 -19.51 20.83
CA SER A 225 -11.08 -20.28 21.63
C SER A 225 -11.61 -21.50 20.87
N ALA A 226 -10.83 -22.57 20.81
CA ALA A 226 -11.36 -23.91 20.51
C ALA A 226 -11.55 -24.64 21.85
N PRO A 227 -12.77 -25.13 22.20
CA PRO A 227 -12.96 -25.91 23.41
C PRO A 227 -12.45 -27.32 23.20
N GLY A 228 -11.48 -27.72 24.02
CA GLY A 228 -11.04 -29.09 24.13
C GLY A 228 -12.19 -29.98 24.65
N SER A 229 -12.67 -30.89 23.81
CA SER A 229 -13.61 -31.94 24.22
C SER A 229 -12.87 -33.02 25.01
N GLY A 230 -12.92 -32.92 26.32
CA GLY A 230 -12.58 -34.01 27.19
C GLY A 230 -13.60 -35.14 27.07
N ARG A 231 -13.15 -36.31 26.57
CA ARG A 231 -13.90 -37.56 26.68
C ARG A 231 -13.44 -38.27 27.95
N ASP A 232 -14.24 -38.16 29.02
CA ASP A 232 -14.21 -39.09 30.13
C ASP A 232 -14.83 -40.42 29.68
N ARG A 233 -14.02 -41.45 29.77
CA ARG A 233 -14.50 -42.83 29.78
C ARG A 233 -14.25 -43.37 31.17
N SER A 234 -15.26 -43.33 32.04
CA SER A 234 -15.34 -44.17 33.23
C SER A 234 -15.99 -45.49 32.85
N GLY A 235 -15.17 -46.52 32.84
CA GLY A 235 -15.66 -47.89 32.87
C GLY A 235 -16.10 -48.25 34.27
N SER A 236 -17.21 -48.92 34.40
CA SER A 236 -17.60 -49.65 35.59
C SER A 236 -17.84 -51.09 35.21
N ALA A 237 -17.15 -51.93 35.94
CA ALA A 237 -17.34 -53.38 35.95
C ALA A 237 -18.68 -53.78 36.58
N GLY A 238 -19.23 -54.88 36.18
CA GLY A 238 -20.32 -55.65 36.72
C GLY A 238 -20.47 -56.91 35.91
#